data_50d2db5aa6fadbb2eb5b4fcaed0fd3df
#
_entry.id   50d2db5aa6fadbb2eb5b4fcaed0fd3df
#
_cell.length_a   1.000
_cell.length_b   1.000
_cell.length_c   1.000
_cell.angle_alpha   90.00
_cell.angle_beta   90.00
_cell.angle_gamma   90.00
#
_symmetry.space_group_name_H-M   'P 1'
#
loop_
_entity.id
_entity.type
_entity.pdbx_description
1 polymer ?
#
loop_
_entity_poly.entity_id
_entity_poly.type
_entity_poly.pdbx_seq_one_letter_code
_entity_poly.pdbx_strand_id
1 'polypeptide(L)'
;MSSDRSGLEYVPRLRIDAGHRLDGVRQLVSPHCDQRPDPEDISLLVVHAISLPPDEVGDARNRGYIDDLFMGRLDPAAHPYFETIKQLRVSAHACIFRDGAITQYVPFDQRAWHAGESSYQGRARCNDFSIGIELEGADTLPFADAQYHSLAALVAALLHRYPRLTPARLAGHSEIAPGRKTDPGPHFDWSRLREALT
;
A
#
# COMPACT_ATOMS: atom_id res chain seq x y z
N MET A 1 38.32 21.08 13.50
CA MET A 1 36.86 21.25 13.23
C MET A 1 36.33 19.97 12.72
N SER A 2 35.79 19.16 13.62
CA SER A 2 35.25 17.81 13.32
C SER A 2 33.78 17.99 12.92
N SER A 3 33.43 17.71 11.67
CA SER A 3 32.05 17.70 11.19
C SER A 3 31.41 16.39 11.67
N ASP A 4 30.58 16.51 12.66
CA ASP A 4 29.67 15.47 13.14
C ASP A 4 28.70 15.08 12.02
N ARG A 5 28.87 13.87 11.49
CA ARG A 5 27.96 13.23 10.54
C ARG A 5 27.21 12.11 11.25
N SER A 6 26.43 12.45 12.25
CA SER A 6 25.55 11.49 12.93
C SER A 6 24.09 11.94 12.91
N GLY A 7 23.60 12.26 11.72
CA GLY A 7 22.17 12.46 11.45
C GLY A 7 21.54 11.23 10.81
N LEU A 8 21.81 10.03 11.32
CA LEU A 8 21.00 8.87 11.00
C LEU A 8 19.69 9.02 11.79
N GLU A 9 18.67 9.62 11.17
CA GLU A 9 17.33 9.59 11.71
C GLU A 9 16.95 8.13 11.99
N TYR A 10 16.62 7.84 13.25
CA TYR A 10 16.15 6.54 13.70
C TYR A 10 14.85 6.21 12.99
N VAL A 11 14.91 5.41 11.91
CA VAL A 11 13.72 4.83 11.28
C VAL A 11 13.23 3.73 12.22
N PRO A 12 12.06 3.88 12.86
CA PRO A 12 11.56 2.85 13.75
C PRO A 12 11.38 1.55 12.97
N ARG A 13 12.02 0.49 13.44
CA ARG A 13 11.90 -0.85 12.83
C ARG A 13 10.47 -1.33 13.03
N LEU A 14 9.67 -1.32 11.96
CA LEU A 14 8.36 -1.95 11.96
C LEU A 14 8.53 -3.46 12.18
N ARG A 15 7.62 -4.03 12.96
CA ARG A 15 7.57 -5.48 13.23
C ARG A 15 6.24 -6.03 12.76
N ILE A 16 6.27 -7.26 12.27
CA ILE A 16 5.08 -8.02 11.90
C ILE A 16 4.96 -9.14 12.93
N ASP A 17 3.84 -9.18 13.63
CA ASP A 17 3.55 -10.16 14.67
C ASP A 17 3.20 -11.55 14.09
N ALA A 18 2.94 -12.51 14.97
CA ALA A 18 2.55 -13.87 14.59
C ALA A 18 1.17 -13.92 13.89
N GLY A 19 0.33 -12.92 14.08
CA GLY A 19 -0.96 -12.74 13.39
C GLY A 19 -0.85 -11.98 12.08
N HIS A 20 0.37 -11.81 11.56
CA HIS A 20 0.65 -11.11 10.30
C HIS A 20 0.19 -9.65 10.28
N ARG A 21 0.24 -9.00 11.46
CA ARG A 21 -0.12 -7.60 11.64
C ARG A 21 1.10 -6.78 12.04
N LEU A 22 1.07 -5.51 11.63
CA LEU A 22 2.08 -4.53 12.02
C LEU A 22 1.87 -4.09 13.47
N ASP A 23 2.92 -4.17 14.26
CA ASP A 23 2.93 -3.63 15.61
C ASP A 23 2.91 -2.09 15.60
N GLY A 24 2.16 -1.50 16.52
CA GLY A 24 2.17 -0.06 16.78
C GLY A 24 1.50 0.81 15.72
N VAL A 25 0.84 0.22 14.71
CA VAL A 25 0.06 0.97 13.73
C VAL A 25 -1.44 0.82 13.96
N ARG A 26 -2.20 1.75 13.42
CA ARG A 26 -3.67 1.68 13.46
C ARG A 26 -4.16 0.47 12.70
N GLN A 27 -5.07 -0.28 13.29
CA GLN A 27 -5.67 -1.48 12.72
C GLN A 27 -7.17 -1.24 12.44
N LEU A 28 -7.59 -1.51 11.22
CA LEU A 28 -8.99 -1.66 10.81
C LEU A 28 -9.14 -3.03 10.15
N VAL A 29 -10.32 -3.66 10.29
CA VAL A 29 -10.50 -5.01 9.73
C VAL A 29 -11.45 -4.93 8.54
N SER A 30 -10.87 -4.94 7.34
CA SER A 30 -11.65 -4.93 6.10
C SER A 30 -12.45 -6.22 5.92
N PRO A 31 -13.74 -6.13 5.54
CA PRO A 31 -14.51 -7.31 5.13
C PRO A 31 -14.18 -7.79 3.71
N HIS A 32 -13.39 -7.02 2.95
CA HIS A 32 -13.05 -7.28 1.55
C HIS A 32 -11.71 -8.02 1.44
N CYS A 33 -11.65 -9.17 2.08
CA CYS A 33 -10.51 -10.08 2.00
C CYS A 33 -10.97 -11.53 2.17
N ASP A 34 -10.12 -12.46 1.82
CA ASP A 34 -10.33 -13.89 1.98
C ASP A 34 -8.99 -14.63 2.14
N GLN A 35 -9.03 -15.95 2.22
CA GLN A 35 -7.82 -16.76 2.32
C GLN A 35 -7.09 -16.80 0.98
N ARG A 36 -5.75 -16.79 1.02
CA ARG A 36 -4.92 -17.04 -0.16
C ARG A 36 -5.06 -18.49 -0.60
N PRO A 37 -5.01 -18.76 -1.92
CA PRO A 37 -4.94 -20.16 -2.41
C PRO A 37 -3.73 -20.93 -1.87
N ASP A 38 -2.58 -20.25 -1.72
CA ASP A 38 -1.37 -20.75 -1.05
C ASP A 38 -0.89 -19.66 -0.08
N PRO A 39 -1.07 -19.84 1.24
CA PRO A 39 -0.67 -18.86 2.24
C PRO A 39 0.85 -18.64 2.32
N GLU A 40 1.65 -19.61 1.85
CA GLU A 40 3.11 -19.49 1.81
C GLU A 40 3.61 -18.71 0.57
N ASP A 41 2.75 -18.48 -0.41
CA ASP A 41 3.12 -17.78 -1.63
C ASP A 41 2.85 -16.28 -1.54
N ILE A 42 3.66 -15.62 -0.73
CA ILE A 42 3.71 -14.15 -0.67
C ILE A 42 5.02 -13.74 -1.35
N SER A 43 4.93 -13.38 -2.63
CA SER A 43 6.10 -13.25 -3.49
C SER A 43 6.13 -12.01 -4.38
N LEU A 44 5.17 -11.09 -4.23
CA LEU A 44 5.10 -9.82 -4.94
C LEU A 44 4.61 -8.74 -3.98
N LEU A 45 5.15 -7.52 -4.09
CA LEU A 45 4.59 -6.33 -3.47
C LEU A 45 4.15 -5.37 -4.57
N VAL A 46 2.92 -4.89 -4.46
CA VAL A 46 2.35 -3.92 -5.39
C VAL A 46 2.12 -2.59 -4.67
N VAL A 47 2.71 -1.55 -5.22
CA VAL A 47 2.51 -0.17 -4.77
C VAL A 47 1.38 0.46 -5.58
N HIS A 48 0.45 1.08 -4.86
CA HIS A 48 -0.70 1.78 -5.39
C HIS A 48 -0.70 3.25 -4.97
N ALA A 49 -1.57 4.04 -5.58
CA ALA A 49 -1.93 5.36 -5.09
C ALA A 49 -3.45 5.51 -5.02
N ILE A 50 -3.93 6.12 -3.96
CA ILE A 50 -5.34 6.37 -3.72
C ILE A 50 -5.59 7.78 -3.21
N SER A 51 -6.57 8.46 -3.78
CA SER A 51 -7.14 9.69 -3.23
C SER A 51 -8.67 9.63 -3.27
N LEU A 52 -9.33 10.08 -2.22
CA LEU A 52 -10.78 10.17 -2.14
C LEU A 52 -11.20 11.48 -1.45
N PRO A 53 -11.91 12.36 -2.18
CA PRO A 53 -12.21 12.32 -3.62
C PRO A 53 -10.95 12.30 -4.50
N PRO A 54 -11.07 12.04 -5.83
CA PRO A 54 -9.91 12.06 -6.73
C PRO A 54 -9.12 13.38 -6.61
N ASP A 55 -7.78 13.26 -6.57
CA ASP A 55 -6.81 14.35 -6.47
C ASP A 55 -6.87 15.19 -5.18
N GLU A 56 -7.71 14.83 -4.22
CA GLU A 56 -7.75 15.44 -2.89
C GLU A 56 -6.99 14.58 -1.90
N VAL A 57 -6.01 15.19 -1.20
CA VAL A 57 -5.11 14.47 -0.28
C VAL A 57 -4.76 15.30 0.95
N GLY A 58 -4.37 14.66 2.03
CA GLY A 58 -3.65 15.26 3.16
C GLY A 58 -4.51 15.77 4.30
N ASP A 59 -5.82 15.59 4.26
CA ASP A 59 -6.68 15.93 5.39
C ASP A 59 -7.33 14.72 6.07
N ALA A 60 -7.90 14.95 7.26
CA ALA A 60 -8.54 13.89 8.04
C ALA A 60 -9.79 13.32 7.35
N ARG A 61 -10.46 14.10 6.50
CA ARG A 61 -11.65 13.70 5.75
C ARG A 61 -11.26 12.72 4.63
N ASN A 62 -10.23 13.05 3.86
CA ASN A 62 -9.73 12.16 2.80
C ASN A 62 -9.32 10.82 3.38
N ARG A 63 -8.58 10.82 4.50
CA ARG A 63 -8.25 9.61 5.25
C ARG A 63 -9.50 8.82 5.65
N GLY A 64 -10.51 9.49 6.18
CA GLY A 64 -11.79 8.88 6.56
C GLY A 64 -12.47 8.19 5.37
N TYR A 65 -12.49 8.81 4.20
CA TYR A 65 -13.09 8.22 3.00
C TYR A 65 -12.34 7.00 2.48
N ILE A 66 -10.99 7.01 2.54
CA ILE A 66 -10.17 5.84 2.20
C ILE A 66 -10.46 4.69 3.16
N ASP A 67 -10.48 4.97 4.47
CA ASP A 67 -10.84 3.98 5.48
C ASP A 67 -12.25 3.41 5.21
N ASP A 68 -13.23 4.26 4.93
CA ASP A 68 -14.62 3.85 4.71
C ASP A 68 -14.80 3.05 3.42
N LEU A 69 -14.03 3.35 2.36
CA LEU A 69 -14.00 2.51 1.15
C LEU A 69 -13.52 1.10 1.48
N PHE A 70 -12.37 0.96 2.13
CA PHE A 70 -11.80 -0.36 2.44
C PHE A 70 -12.61 -1.12 3.49
N MET A 71 -13.37 -0.41 4.32
CA MET A 71 -14.30 -1.01 5.28
C MET A 71 -15.68 -1.31 4.68
N GLY A 72 -15.95 -0.98 3.41
CA GLY A 72 -17.22 -1.22 2.74
C GLY A 72 -18.38 -0.37 3.25
N ARG A 73 -18.09 0.80 3.78
CA ARG A 73 -19.08 1.72 4.37
C ARG A 73 -18.99 3.16 3.84
N LEU A 74 -18.30 3.38 2.71
CA LEU A 74 -18.21 4.69 2.08
C LEU A 74 -19.62 5.19 1.72
N ASP A 75 -19.99 6.36 2.26
CA ASP A 75 -21.27 6.99 1.97
C ASP A 75 -21.26 7.56 0.53
N PRO A 76 -22.08 7.02 -0.39
CA PRO A 76 -22.12 7.51 -1.76
C PRO A 76 -22.68 8.95 -1.86
N ALA A 77 -23.41 9.43 -0.85
CA ALA A 77 -23.94 10.78 -0.84
C ALA A 77 -22.93 11.84 -0.42
N ALA A 78 -21.80 11.45 0.18
CA ALA A 78 -20.78 12.37 0.68
C ALA A 78 -20.03 13.12 -0.43
N HIS A 79 -19.96 12.55 -1.65
CA HIS A 79 -19.35 13.20 -2.81
C HIS A 79 -19.87 12.58 -4.13
N PRO A 80 -20.09 13.35 -5.21
CA PRO A 80 -20.62 12.83 -6.48
C PRO A 80 -19.81 11.66 -7.06
N TYR A 81 -18.50 11.68 -6.93
CA TYR A 81 -17.62 10.58 -7.36
C TYR A 81 -17.92 9.27 -6.63
N PHE A 82 -18.31 9.31 -5.35
CA PHE A 82 -18.54 8.10 -4.55
C PHE A 82 -19.74 7.30 -5.03
N GLU A 83 -20.71 7.96 -5.65
CA GLU A 83 -21.82 7.26 -6.32
C GLU A 83 -21.32 6.34 -7.44
N THR A 84 -20.25 6.73 -8.14
CA THR A 84 -19.68 5.93 -9.26
C THR A 84 -18.93 4.69 -8.76
N ILE A 85 -18.48 4.68 -7.51
CA ILE A 85 -17.69 3.59 -6.90
C ILE A 85 -18.41 2.83 -5.79
N LYS A 86 -19.69 3.12 -5.51
CA LYS A 86 -20.47 2.52 -4.41
C LYS A 86 -20.56 1.00 -4.43
N GLN A 87 -20.38 0.38 -5.60
CA GLN A 87 -20.42 -1.07 -5.76
C GLN A 87 -19.05 -1.73 -5.61
N LEU A 88 -17.97 -0.94 -5.51
CA LEU A 88 -16.63 -1.50 -5.36
C LEU A 88 -16.52 -2.26 -4.04
N ARG A 89 -15.90 -3.42 -4.13
CA ARG A 89 -15.52 -4.27 -3.00
C ARG A 89 -14.02 -4.50 -3.11
N VAL A 90 -13.26 -3.56 -2.55
CA VAL A 90 -11.79 -3.51 -2.64
C VAL A 90 -11.19 -3.29 -1.27
N SER A 91 -9.95 -3.70 -1.12
CA SER A 91 -9.13 -3.43 0.06
C SER A 91 -7.66 -3.39 -0.34
N ALA A 92 -6.81 -2.86 0.54
CA ALA A 92 -5.37 -3.06 0.52
C ALA A 92 -4.93 -3.70 1.84
N HIS A 93 -3.69 -4.20 1.90
CA HIS A 93 -3.17 -4.68 3.18
C HIS A 93 -2.89 -3.52 4.11
N ALA A 94 -2.30 -2.44 3.60
CA ALA A 94 -2.09 -1.21 4.35
C ALA A 94 -2.17 0.03 3.45
N CYS A 95 -2.47 1.18 4.06
CA CYS A 95 -2.36 2.49 3.44
C CYS A 95 -1.40 3.37 4.26
N ILE A 96 -0.53 4.10 3.55
CA ILE A 96 0.40 5.07 4.10
C ILE A 96 -0.10 6.46 3.72
N PHE A 97 -0.48 7.24 4.71
CA PHE A 97 -1.02 8.58 4.53
C PHE A 97 0.09 9.62 4.34
N ARG A 98 -0.26 10.84 3.92
CA ARG A 98 0.71 11.92 3.59
C ARG A 98 1.67 12.25 4.74
N ASP A 99 1.24 12.10 5.98
CA ASP A 99 2.05 12.30 7.18
C ASP A 99 2.95 11.09 7.54
N GLY A 100 2.93 10.03 6.74
CA GLY A 100 3.63 8.79 6.98
C GLY A 100 2.91 7.82 7.93
N ALA A 101 1.76 8.18 8.48
CA ALA A 101 0.98 7.28 9.32
C ALA A 101 0.49 6.08 8.52
N ILE A 102 0.52 4.90 9.13
CA ILE A 102 0.08 3.65 8.51
C ILE A 102 -1.22 3.18 9.14
N THR A 103 -2.19 2.80 8.31
CA THR A 103 -3.34 1.99 8.73
C THR A 103 -3.25 0.63 8.03
N GLN A 104 -3.34 -0.46 8.78
CA GLN A 104 -3.44 -1.81 8.22
C GLN A 104 -4.91 -2.26 8.22
N TYR A 105 -5.37 -2.81 7.08
CA TYR A 105 -6.76 -3.27 6.90
C TYR A 105 -6.88 -4.77 6.79
N VAL A 106 -5.87 -5.43 6.20
CA VAL A 106 -5.87 -6.88 5.98
C VAL A 106 -4.56 -7.45 6.51
N PRO A 107 -4.58 -8.54 7.29
CA PRO A 107 -3.36 -9.27 7.67
C PRO A 107 -2.61 -9.72 6.42
N PHE A 108 -1.28 -9.70 6.45
CA PHE A 108 -0.49 -9.98 5.25
C PHE A 108 -0.59 -11.41 4.72
N ASP A 109 -0.98 -12.37 5.54
CA ASP A 109 -1.26 -13.76 5.13
C ASP A 109 -2.60 -13.93 4.45
N GLN A 110 -3.52 -12.97 4.59
CA GLN A 110 -4.80 -12.96 3.89
C GLN A 110 -4.64 -12.35 2.50
N ARG A 111 -5.61 -12.60 1.63
CA ARG A 111 -5.69 -12.02 0.29
C ARG A 111 -6.54 -10.76 0.32
N ALA A 112 -5.92 -9.58 0.24
CA ALA A 112 -6.61 -8.32 -0.01
C ALA A 112 -7.04 -8.23 -1.49
N TRP A 113 -8.07 -7.47 -1.78
CA TRP A 113 -8.64 -7.32 -3.13
C TRP A 113 -8.21 -5.97 -3.72
N HIS A 114 -6.95 -5.85 -4.15
CA HIS A 114 -6.34 -4.61 -4.61
C HIS A 114 -5.94 -4.58 -6.09
N ALA A 115 -5.64 -5.73 -6.69
CA ALA A 115 -5.03 -5.78 -8.03
C ALA A 115 -6.06 -5.94 -9.16
N GLY A 116 -7.25 -6.49 -8.88
CA GLY A 116 -8.26 -6.80 -9.88
C GLY A 116 -7.75 -7.79 -10.93
N GLU A 117 -8.17 -7.60 -12.20
CA GLU A 117 -7.60 -8.32 -13.32
C GLU A 117 -6.16 -7.87 -13.54
N SER A 118 -5.20 -8.78 -13.41
CA SER A 118 -3.78 -8.45 -13.32
C SER A 118 -2.90 -9.64 -13.64
N SER A 119 -1.67 -9.35 -14.10
CA SER A 119 -0.65 -10.38 -14.28
C SER A 119 0.75 -9.82 -13.99
N TYR A 120 1.63 -10.67 -13.48
CA TYR A 120 3.03 -10.34 -13.24
C TYR A 120 3.92 -11.49 -13.71
N GLN A 121 4.85 -11.21 -14.62
CA GLN A 121 5.77 -12.19 -15.22
C GLN A 121 5.06 -13.47 -15.72
N GLY A 122 3.94 -13.29 -16.43
CA GLY A 122 3.14 -14.39 -17.00
C GLY A 122 2.20 -15.08 -16.02
N ARG A 123 2.19 -14.70 -14.75
CA ARG A 123 1.31 -15.25 -13.73
C ARG A 123 0.12 -14.30 -13.48
N ALA A 124 -1.09 -14.74 -13.76
CA ALA A 124 -2.33 -13.99 -13.55
C ALA A 124 -2.77 -13.95 -12.07
N ARG A 125 -3.72 -13.06 -11.76
CA ARG A 125 -4.40 -12.97 -10.46
C ARG A 125 -3.43 -12.56 -9.33
N CYS A 126 -2.81 -11.41 -9.48
CA CYS A 126 -1.78 -10.93 -8.55
C CYS A 126 -2.25 -10.85 -7.09
N ASN A 127 -3.54 -10.66 -6.81
CA ASN A 127 -4.07 -10.75 -5.44
C ASN A 127 -3.68 -12.05 -4.73
N ASP A 128 -3.59 -13.16 -5.47
CA ASP A 128 -3.36 -14.49 -4.88
C ASP A 128 -1.97 -14.60 -4.21
N PHE A 129 -0.98 -13.83 -4.68
CA PHE A 129 0.42 -13.95 -4.25
C PHE A 129 1.09 -12.60 -3.93
N SER A 130 0.34 -11.50 -3.91
CA SER A 130 0.92 -10.18 -3.62
C SER A 130 0.41 -9.57 -2.31
N ILE A 131 1.20 -8.62 -1.82
CA ILE A 131 0.80 -7.64 -0.82
C ILE A 131 0.58 -6.32 -1.54
N GLY A 132 -0.60 -5.70 -1.38
CA GLY A 132 -0.90 -4.37 -1.91
C GLY A 132 -0.77 -3.31 -0.84
N ILE A 133 0.04 -2.28 -1.12
CA ILE A 133 0.24 -1.12 -0.25
C ILE A 133 -0.21 0.12 -1.01
N GLU A 134 -1.15 0.83 -0.44
CA GLU A 134 -1.63 2.11 -0.95
C GLU A 134 -0.81 3.26 -0.36
N LEU A 135 -0.55 4.26 -1.16
CA LEU A 135 -0.08 5.58 -0.72
C LEU A 135 -1.20 6.59 -0.95
N GLU A 136 -1.57 7.36 0.07
CA GLU A 136 -2.46 8.49 -0.14
C GLU A 136 -1.81 9.46 -1.13
N GLY A 137 -2.36 9.56 -2.33
CA GLY A 137 -1.77 10.31 -3.42
C GLY A 137 -2.56 10.21 -4.71
N ALA A 138 -2.07 10.87 -5.74
CA ALA A 138 -2.60 10.84 -7.08
C ALA A 138 -1.44 10.83 -8.10
N ASP A 139 -1.72 10.39 -9.32
CA ASP A 139 -0.74 10.34 -10.42
C ASP A 139 -0.11 11.70 -10.75
N THR A 140 -0.82 12.77 -10.40
CA THR A 140 -0.45 14.16 -10.69
C THR A 140 0.37 14.83 -9.57
N LEU A 141 0.54 14.16 -8.43
CA LEU A 141 1.14 14.74 -7.23
C LEU A 141 2.38 13.96 -6.77
N PRO A 142 3.46 14.65 -6.36
CA PRO A 142 4.58 13.98 -5.72
C PRO A 142 4.18 13.42 -4.35
N PHE A 143 4.77 12.29 -3.98
CA PHE A 143 4.60 11.70 -2.66
C PHE A 143 5.48 12.39 -1.62
N ALA A 144 5.02 12.44 -0.37
CA ALA A 144 5.73 13.10 0.72
C ALA A 144 6.93 12.25 1.20
N ASP A 145 7.96 12.91 1.74
CA ASP A 145 9.13 12.25 2.32
C ASP A 145 8.75 11.26 3.43
N ALA A 146 7.79 11.63 4.27
CA ALA A 146 7.26 10.77 5.32
C ALA A 146 6.66 9.46 4.77
N GLN A 147 6.02 9.52 3.59
CA GLN A 147 5.48 8.30 2.95
C GLN A 147 6.61 7.37 2.48
N TYR A 148 7.69 7.90 1.88
CA TYR A 148 8.85 7.08 1.48
C TYR A 148 9.55 6.45 2.67
N HIS A 149 9.72 7.18 3.77
CA HIS A 149 10.31 6.64 5.00
C HIS A 149 9.47 5.48 5.55
N SER A 150 8.15 5.67 5.66
CA SER A 150 7.25 4.63 6.14
C SER A 150 7.17 3.45 5.19
N LEU A 151 7.14 3.69 3.87
CA LEU A 151 7.13 2.63 2.87
C LEU A 151 8.41 1.80 2.91
N ALA A 152 9.58 2.43 2.97
CA ALA A 152 10.86 1.73 3.07
C ALA A 152 10.93 0.86 4.34
N ALA A 153 10.51 1.39 5.49
CA ALA A 153 10.45 0.64 6.75
C ALA A 153 9.49 -0.55 6.66
N LEU A 154 8.32 -0.36 6.03
CA LEU A 154 7.33 -1.42 5.83
C LEU A 154 7.86 -2.50 4.88
N VAL A 155 8.43 -2.10 3.74
CA VAL A 155 9.01 -3.04 2.77
C VAL A 155 10.14 -3.86 3.42
N ALA A 156 11.03 -3.23 4.19
CA ALA A 156 12.09 -3.94 4.91
C ALA A 156 11.55 -4.99 5.90
N ALA A 157 10.48 -4.66 6.63
CA ALA A 157 9.81 -5.61 7.53
C ALA A 157 9.18 -6.78 6.75
N LEU A 158 8.55 -6.50 5.60
CA LEU A 158 7.95 -7.52 4.74
C LEU A 158 9.00 -8.44 4.11
N LEU A 159 10.11 -7.90 3.60
CA LEU A 159 11.23 -8.67 3.07
C LEU A 159 11.84 -9.60 4.12
N HIS A 160 11.93 -9.13 5.36
CA HIS A 160 12.41 -9.95 6.48
C HIS A 160 11.44 -11.08 6.85
N ARG A 161 10.14 -10.82 6.79
CA ARG A 161 9.09 -11.76 7.22
C ARG A 161 8.73 -12.79 6.16
N TYR A 162 8.79 -12.42 4.86
CA TYR A 162 8.35 -13.24 3.73
C TYR A 162 9.51 -13.53 2.77
N PRO A 163 10.17 -14.69 2.89
CA PRO A 163 11.43 -14.96 2.16
C PRO A 163 11.27 -15.11 0.64
N ARG A 164 10.05 -15.32 0.14
CA ARG A 164 9.77 -15.34 -1.31
C ARG A 164 9.63 -13.92 -1.90
N LEU A 165 9.42 -12.91 -1.06
CA LEU A 165 9.42 -11.50 -1.46
C LEU A 165 10.87 -11.02 -1.54
N THR A 166 11.24 -10.35 -2.63
CA THR A 166 12.59 -9.81 -2.84
C THR A 166 12.52 -8.38 -3.36
N PRO A 167 13.58 -7.58 -3.24
CA PRO A 167 13.59 -6.21 -3.80
C PRO A 167 13.34 -6.15 -5.30
N ALA A 168 13.63 -7.22 -6.06
CA ALA A 168 13.34 -7.31 -7.49
C ALA A 168 11.85 -7.58 -7.79
N ARG A 169 11.04 -7.86 -6.78
CA ARG A 169 9.62 -8.21 -6.92
C ARG A 169 8.73 -7.11 -6.29
N LEU A 170 9.11 -5.86 -6.52
CA LEU A 170 8.32 -4.68 -6.23
C LEU A 170 7.81 -4.10 -7.55
N ALA A 171 6.51 -3.92 -7.70
CA ALA A 171 5.88 -3.44 -8.92
C ALA A 171 4.82 -2.38 -8.62
N GLY A 172 4.52 -1.53 -9.59
CA GLY A 172 3.36 -0.65 -9.56
C GLY A 172 2.09 -1.34 -10.07
N HIS A 173 0.93 -0.83 -9.73
CA HIS A 173 -0.32 -1.34 -10.29
C HIS A 173 -0.36 -1.24 -11.80
N SER A 174 0.19 -0.16 -12.37
CA SER A 174 0.33 0.02 -13.82
C SER A 174 1.17 -1.08 -14.50
N GLU A 175 2.13 -1.66 -13.81
CA GLU A 175 2.97 -2.75 -14.35
C GLU A 175 2.22 -4.09 -14.40
N ILE A 176 1.35 -4.35 -13.42
CA ILE A 176 0.59 -5.60 -13.34
C ILE A 176 -0.77 -5.55 -14.05
N ALA A 177 -1.23 -4.35 -14.41
CA ALA A 177 -2.50 -4.11 -15.09
C ALA A 177 -2.36 -3.01 -16.17
N PRO A 178 -1.43 -3.18 -17.15
CA PRO A 178 -1.14 -2.17 -18.16
C PRO A 178 -2.37 -1.82 -19.00
N GLY A 179 -2.54 -0.53 -19.29
CA GLY A 179 -3.70 0.00 -20.03
C GLY A 179 -4.99 0.12 -19.21
N ARG A 180 -5.06 -0.49 -18.01
CA ARG A 180 -6.20 -0.41 -17.10
C ARG A 180 -5.92 0.48 -15.89
N LYS A 181 -4.67 0.51 -15.43
CA LYS A 181 -4.22 1.25 -14.24
C LYS A 181 -2.98 2.06 -14.54
N THR A 182 -2.86 3.19 -13.85
CA THR A 182 -1.76 4.14 -13.98
C THR A 182 -0.97 4.31 -12.69
N ASP A 183 -1.58 3.97 -11.56
CA ASP A 183 -0.98 4.14 -10.22
C ASP A 183 0.25 3.22 -10.00
N PRO A 184 1.23 3.65 -9.20
CA PRO A 184 1.29 4.87 -8.40
C PRO A 184 1.63 6.14 -9.20
N GLY A 185 1.70 6.07 -10.53
CA GLY A 185 1.94 7.19 -11.41
C GLY A 185 3.40 7.61 -11.57
N PRO A 186 3.67 8.57 -12.48
CA PRO A 186 5.02 8.97 -12.86
C PRO A 186 5.75 9.78 -11.77
N HIS A 187 5.03 10.30 -10.77
CA HIS A 187 5.60 11.04 -9.66
C HIS A 187 6.10 10.14 -8.52
N PHE A 188 5.91 8.81 -8.62
CA PHE A 188 6.49 7.88 -7.66
C PHE A 188 7.95 7.58 -7.99
N ASP A 189 8.84 7.89 -7.06
CA ASP A 189 10.29 7.69 -7.23
C ASP A 189 10.72 6.28 -6.80
N TRP A 190 10.77 5.38 -7.76
CA TRP A 190 11.24 4.01 -7.57
C TRP A 190 12.71 3.93 -7.16
N SER A 191 13.55 4.86 -7.63
CA SER A 191 14.98 4.87 -7.31
C SER A 191 15.17 5.14 -5.83
N ARG A 192 14.47 6.13 -5.31
CA ARG A 192 14.47 6.49 -3.89
C ARG A 192 14.06 5.30 -3.00
N LEU A 193 12.98 4.59 -3.37
CA LEU A 193 12.56 3.41 -2.61
C LEU A 193 13.64 2.32 -2.64
N ARG A 194 14.21 2.02 -3.80
CA ARG A 194 15.22 0.97 -3.95
C ARG A 194 16.51 1.29 -3.19
N GLU A 195 16.97 2.55 -3.22
CA GLU A 195 18.14 3.01 -2.47
C GLU A 195 17.96 2.88 -0.96
N ALA A 196 16.75 3.12 -0.46
CA ALA A 196 16.43 2.99 0.96
C ALA A 196 16.40 1.52 1.45
N LEU A 197 16.41 0.54 0.53
CA LEU A 197 16.38 -0.90 0.85
C LEU A 197 17.76 -1.57 0.75
N THR A 198 18.79 -0.83 0.34
CA THR A 198 20.19 -1.31 0.24
C THR A 198 20.96 -1.01 1.52
#